data_16d79b245cfcb5946d515b72efcf67c1
#
_entry.id   16d79b245cfcb5946d515b72efcf67c1
#
_cell.length_a   1.000
_cell.length_b   1.000
_cell.length_c   1.000
_cell.angle_alpha   90.00
_cell.angle_beta   90.00
_cell.angle_gamma   90.00
#
_symmetry.space_group_name_H-M   'P 1'
#
loop_
_entity.id
_entity.type
_entity.pdbx_description
1 polymer ?
#
loop_
_entity_poly.entity_id
_entity_poly.type
_entity_poly.pdbx_seq_one_letter_code
_entity_poly.pdbx_strand_id
1 'polypeptide(L)'
;MVIVQNVTISLVANHRYPMLKSECREGLSLTERKEIFRNVRALAIYKISGALQRGVDSVIISAMLGTSLVGFLSYYKMIVNHVDSLFGQVFEAMKPSVGNLAASENSERQYTVFKKMCFLSFAIGNFIAVSLIILLNPFIALWLGSNYLLGMNIVILLTADIYIITMVRPYESFRNANALFVQGKYRPAVMVILNIVLSIGLAYKWGLAGILFATVAARLLTHVWYDPWLVYRNVFHKPFLQYIKMKLFYLLIVIVNCVLVYAICSMIRFSNQWVAFCLHALLCAVIPNIVLIAVFRSNYEFKALYAHTREFFKRIRKNKSYT
;
A
#
# COMPACT_ATOMS: atom_id res chain seq x y z
N MET A 1 9.80 -11.78 23.53
CA MET A 1 8.53 -12.28 23.01
C MET A 1 8.70 -13.13 21.75
N VAL A 2 9.36 -12.66 20.68
CA VAL A 2 9.57 -13.41 19.40
C VAL A 2 10.31 -14.76 19.59
N ILE A 3 11.34 -14.80 20.44
CA ILE A 3 12.11 -16.04 20.71
C ILE A 3 11.21 -17.11 21.35
N VAL A 4 10.43 -16.73 22.36
CA VAL A 4 9.51 -17.66 23.04
C VAL A 4 8.47 -18.19 22.06
N GLN A 5 7.90 -17.30 21.23
CA GLN A 5 6.94 -17.69 20.18
C GLN A 5 7.54 -18.69 19.19
N ASN A 6 8.76 -18.44 18.69
CA ASN A 6 9.43 -19.33 17.74
C ASN A 6 9.78 -20.69 18.36
N VAL A 7 10.23 -20.71 19.61
CA VAL A 7 10.49 -21.95 20.34
C VAL A 7 9.20 -22.76 20.53
N THR A 8 8.11 -22.10 20.95
CA THR A 8 6.80 -22.75 21.11
C THR A 8 6.29 -23.34 19.79
N ILE A 9 6.36 -22.57 18.69
CA ILE A 9 5.98 -23.06 17.36
C ILE A 9 6.83 -24.26 16.96
N SER A 10 8.14 -24.21 17.18
CA SER A 10 9.05 -25.31 16.85
C SER A 10 8.72 -26.60 17.65
N LEU A 11 8.44 -26.46 18.94
CA LEU A 11 8.06 -27.60 19.81
C LEU A 11 6.72 -28.20 19.34
N VAL A 12 5.72 -27.36 19.08
CA VAL A 12 4.40 -27.80 18.58
C VAL A 12 4.52 -28.46 17.21
N ALA A 13 5.32 -27.90 16.30
CA ALA A 13 5.54 -28.46 14.97
C ALA A 13 6.23 -29.84 15.07
N ASN A 14 7.26 -29.98 15.89
CA ASN A 14 7.96 -31.25 16.11
C ASN A 14 7.08 -32.33 16.74
N HIS A 15 6.12 -31.94 17.58
CA HIS A 15 5.16 -32.87 18.18
C HIS A 15 4.07 -33.30 17.20
N ARG A 16 3.55 -32.32 16.42
CA ARG A 16 2.41 -32.53 15.49
C ARG A 16 2.81 -33.18 14.16
N TYR A 17 4.07 -33.03 13.77
CA TYR A 17 4.62 -33.56 12.52
C TYR A 17 5.87 -34.41 12.76
N PRO A 18 5.73 -35.69 13.23
CA PRO A 18 6.87 -36.57 13.53
C PRO A 18 7.81 -36.78 12.34
N MET A 19 7.30 -36.62 11.10
CA MET A 19 8.10 -36.70 9.87
C MET A 19 9.24 -35.67 9.79
N LEU A 20 9.15 -34.56 10.53
CA LEU A 20 10.24 -33.56 10.60
C LEU A 20 11.47 -34.09 11.36
N LYS A 21 11.32 -35.18 12.16
CA LYS A 21 12.39 -35.86 12.87
C LYS A 21 12.98 -37.04 12.09
N SER A 22 12.27 -37.50 11.02
CA SER A 22 12.82 -38.54 10.17
C SER A 22 13.99 -37.92 9.40
N GLU A 23 15.18 -38.45 9.63
CA GLU A 23 16.41 -38.02 8.96
C GLU A 23 16.24 -38.20 7.45
N CYS A 24 15.96 -37.13 6.75
CA CYS A 24 16.22 -37.07 5.31
C CYS A 24 17.75 -37.02 5.16
N ARG A 25 18.37 -38.18 4.99
CA ARG A 25 19.82 -38.32 4.83
C ARG A 25 20.35 -37.77 3.52
N GLU A 26 19.48 -37.45 2.58
CA GLU A 26 19.85 -36.80 1.32
C GLU A 26 20.10 -35.32 1.55
N GLY A 27 21.38 -34.95 1.66
CA GLY A 27 21.78 -33.55 1.73
C GLY A 27 21.44 -32.82 0.44
N LEU A 28 21.02 -31.55 0.57
CA LEU A 28 20.75 -30.68 -0.58
C LEU A 28 21.93 -30.69 -1.57
N SER A 29 21.65 -30.83 -2.85
CA SER A 29 22.63 -30.71 -3.92
C SER A 29 23.28 -29.33 -3.91
N LEU A 30 24.48 -29.19 -4.46
CA LEU A 30 25.16 -27.91 -4.58
C LEU A 30 24.33 -26.87 -5.36
N THR A 31 23.51 -27.32 -6.32
CA THR A 31 22.63 -26.48 -7.13
C THR A 31 21.48 -25.92 -6.29
N GLU A 32 20.82 -26.76 -5.51
CA GLU A 32 19.75 -26.36 -4.60
C GLU A 32 20.24 -25.40 -3.52
N ARG A 33 21.43 -25.67 -2.94
CA ARG A 33 22.06 -24.75 -1.97
C ARG A 33 22.31 -23.37 -2.59
N LYS A 34 22.87 -23.30 -3.80
CA LYS A 34 23.09 -22.03 -4.51
C LYS A 34 21.79 -21.29 -4.77
N GLU A 35 20.73 -22.00 -5.13
CA GLU A 35 19.42 -21.41 -5.37
C GLU A 35 18.80 -20.85 -4.09
N ILE A 36 18.84 -21.61 -2.99
CA ILE A 36 18.40 -21.17 -1.68
C ILE A 36 19.16 -19.92 -1.25
N PHE A 37 20.50 -19.93 -1.32
CA PHE A 37 21.31 -18.76 -0.97
C PHE A 37 21.01 -17.54 -1.84
N ARG A 38 20.78 -17.73 -3.14
CA ARG A 38 20.37 -16.66 -4.05
C ARG A 38 19.05 -16.03 -3.61
N ASN A 39 18.07 -16.85 -3.23
CA ASN A 39 16.75 -16.42 -2.79
C ASN A 39 16.83 -15.73 -1.42
N VAL A 40 17.55 -16.30 -0.47
CA VAL A 40 17.77 -15.69 0.88
C VAL A 40 18.46 -14.33 0.75
N ARG A 41 19.51 -14.22 -0.08
CA ARG A 41 20.19 -12.94 -0.33
C ARG A 41 19.24 -11.90 -0.94
N ALA A 42 18.40 -12.29 -1.90
CA ALA A 42 17.42 -11.39 -2.48
C ALA A 42 16.42 -10.89 -1.42
N LEU A 43 15.87 -11.78 -0.61
CA LEU A 43 14.96 -11.43 0.47
C LEU A 43 15.62 -10.56 1.54
N ALA A 44 16.90 -10.82 1.89
CA ALA A 44 17.66 -10.00 2.82
C ALA A 44 17.80 -8.55 2.32
N ILE A 45 18.12 -8.35 1.03
CA ILE A 45 18.17 -7.01 0.43
C ILE A 45 16.81 -6.31 0.54
N TYR A 46 15.70 -7.00 0.25
CA TYR A 46 14.36 -6.42 0.41
C TYR A 46 14.06 -6.01 1.86
N LYS A 47 14.40 -6.87 2.83
CA LYS A 47 14.15 -6.61 4.25
C LYS A 47 14.97 -5.46 4.80
N ILE A 48 16.28 -5.43 4.48
CA ILE A 48 17.19 -4.36 4.91
C ILE A 48 16.78 -3.03 4.28
N SER A 49 16.55 -3.01 2.96
CA SER A 49 16.11 -1.78 2.26
C SER A 49 14.77 -1.27 2.81
N GLY A 50 13.82 -2.15 3.09
CA GLY A 50 12.54 -1.77 3.67
C GLY A 50 12.66 -1.24 5.12
N ALA A 51 13.62 -1.74 5.90
CA ALA A 51 13.91 -1.20 7.23
C ALA A 51 14.54 0.19 7.15
N LEU A 52 15.54 0.38 6.29
CA LEU A 52 16.18 1.66 6.05
C LEU A 52 15.19 2.72 5.57
N GLN A 53 14.33 2.38 4.62
CA GLN A 53 13.33 3.30 4.08
C GLN A 53 12.38 3.85 5.15
N ARG A 54 12.03 3.07 6.18
CA ARG A 54 11.15 3.55 7.26
C ARG A 54 11.80 4.57 8.19
N GLY A 55 13.13 4.56 8.32
CA GLY A 55 13.86 5.42 9.26
C GLY A 55 14.59 6.60 8.63
N VAL A 56 15.00 6.49 7.38
CA VAL A 56 15.87 7.44 6.70
C VAL A 56 15.30 8.86 6.71
N ASP A 57 14.04 9.05 6.38
CA ASP A 57 13.41 10.37 6.38
C ASP A 57 13.54 11.06 7.74
N SER A 58 13.26 10.31 8.83
CA SER A 58 13.31 10.87 10.20
C SER A 58 14.73 11.27 10.58
N VAL A 59 15.73 10.52 10.17
CA VAL A 59 17.14 10.84 10.40
C VAL A 59 17.53 12.11 9.64
N ILE A 60 17.18 12.22 8.36
CA ILE A 60 17.49 13.39 7.53
C ILE A 60 16.76 14.64 8.06
N ILE A 61 15.48 14.52 8.43
CA ILE A 61 14.70 15.62 9.00
C ILE A 61 15.35 16.10 10.31
N SER A 62 15.69 15.17 11.21
CA SER A 62 16.32 15.50 12.49
C SER A 62 17.66 16.22 12.31
N ALA A 63 18.48 15.72 11.38
CA ALA A 63 19.82 16.28 11.13
C ALA A 63 19.80 17.64 10.43
N MET A 64 18.86 17.87 9.50
CA MET A 64 18.84 19.08 8.67
C MET A 64 17.84 20.14 9.11
N LEU A 65 16.72 19.76 9.72
CA LEU A 65 15.60 20.65 10.02
C LEU A 65 15.24 20.69 11.53
N GLY A 66 15.84 19.82 12.31
CA GLY A 66 15.62 19.73 13.75
C GLY A 66 14.60 18.70 14.19
N THR A 67 14.73 18.25 15.44
CA THR A 67 13.93 17.17 16.03
C THR A 67 12.45 17.54 16.25
N SER A 68 12.13 18.82 16.43
CA SER A 68 10.74 19.29 16.63
C SER A 68 9.86 18.97 15.43
N LEU A 69 10.37 19.14 14.20
CA LEU A 69 9.63 18.80 12.98
C LEU A 69 9.42 17.29 12.82
N VAL A 70 10.35 16.46 13.31
CA VAL A 70 10.15 15.00 13.39
C VAL A 70 8.96 14.68 14.29
N GLY A 71 8.85 15.39 15.44
CA GLY A 71 7.72 15.24 16.35
C GLY A 71 6.39 15.56 15.67
N PHE A 72 6.26 16.72 15.03
CA PHE A 72 5.04 17.12 14.35
C PHE A 72 4.67 16.16 13.23
N LEU A 73 5.63 15.80 12.39
CA LEU A 73 5.42 14.84 11.30
C LEU A 73 5.03 13.45 11.82
N SER A 74 5.51 13.04 13.00
CA SER A 74 5.21 11.73 13.57
C SER A 74 3.73 11.53 13.85
N TYR A 75 3.00 12.55 14.27
CA TYR A 75 1.54 12.50 14.46
C TYR A 75 0.82 12.24 13.14
N TYR A 76 1.21 12.94 12.08
CA TYR A 76 0.68 12.71 10.72
C TYR A 76 0.99 11.31 10.22
N LYS A 77 2.26 10.90 10.30
CA LYS A 77 2.69 9.56 9.88
C LYS A 77 2.01 8.45 10.68
N MET A 78 1.72 8.67 11.98
CA MET A 78 1.00 7.71 12.80
C MET A 78 -0.40 7.44 12.23
N ILE A 79 -1.16 8.47 11.91
CA ILE A 79 -2.50 8.33 11.32
C ILE A 79 -2.41 7.62 9.96
N VAL A 80 -1.52 8.11 9.08
CA VAL A 80 -1.32 7.53 7.73
C VAL A 80 -0.93 6.06 7.82
N ASN A 81 -0.02 5.69 8.73
CA ASN A 81 0.43 4.31 8.92
C ASN A 81 -0.69 3.40 9.46
N HIS A 82 -1.56 3.90 10.35
CA HIS A 82 -2.71 3.13 10.82
C HIS A 82 -3.73 2.90 9.71
N VAL A 83 -4.01 3.92 8.90
CA VAL A 83 -4.85 3.79 7.70
C VAL A 83 -4.25 2.79 6.72
N ASP A 84 -2.93 2.88 6.45
CA ASP A 84 -2.22 1.93 5.58
C ASP A 84 -2.27 0.50 6.11
N SER A 85 -2.06 0.32 7.41
CA SER A 85 -2.13 -1.00 8.06
C SER A 85 -3.53 -1.61 7.97
N LEU A 86 -4.57 -0.81 8.24
CA LEU A 86 -5.96 -1.26 8.20
C LEU A 86 -6.34 -1.78 6.81
N PHE A 87 -6.14 -0.98 5.78
CA PHE A 87 -6.47 -1.37 4.41
C PHE A 87 -5.48 -2.37 3.81
N GLY A 88 -4.23 -2.35 4.28
CA GLY A 88 -3.22 -3.31 3.89
C GLY A 88 -3.57 -4.75 4.23
N GLN A 89 -4.26 -4.98 5.36
CA GLN A 89 -4.71 -6.30 5.78
C GLN A 89 -5.62 -6.98 4.74
N VAL A 90 -6.39 -6.21 3.97
CA VAL A 90 -7.22 -6.74 2.89
C VAL A 90 -6.35 -7.46 1.85
N PHE A 91 -5.24 -6.85 1.44
CA PHE A 91 -4.32 -7.44 0.46
C PHE A 91 -3.49 -8.58 1.06
N GLU A 92 -3.10 -8.48 2.34
CA GLU A 92 -2.43 -9.58 3.05
C GLU A 92 -3.30 -10.84 3.11
N ALA A 93 -4.60 -10.70 3.39
CA ALA A 93 -5.54 -11.82 3.41
C ALA A 93 -5.74 -12.47 2.02
N MET A 94 -5.49 -11.74 0.93
CA MET A 94 -5.60 -12.27 -0.43
C MET A 94 -4.34 -13.01 -0.91
N LYS A 95 -3.19 -12.85 -0.26
CA LYS A 95 -1.91 -13.45 -0.70
C LYS A 95 -1.95 -14.96 -0.86
N PRO A 96 -2.52 -15.76 0.06
CA PRO A 96 -2.62 -17.21 -0.11
C PRO A 96 -3.41 -17.59 -1.37
N SER A 97 -4.53 -16.90 -1.62
CA SER A 97 -5.36 -17.14 -2.81
C SER A 97 -4.62 -16.80 -4.10
N VAL A 98 -3.82 -15.72 -4.11
CA VAL A 98 -2.97 -15.36 -5.25
C VAL A 98 -1.85 -16.38 -5.44
N GLY A 99 -1.28 -16.92 -4.36
CA GLY A 99 -0.29 -17.99 -4.41
C GLY A 99 -0.85 -19.26 -5.06
N ASN A 100 -2.02 -19.71 -4.62
CA ASN A 100 -2.69 -20.86 -5.24
C ASN A 100 -3.03 -20.60 -6.72
N LEU A 101 -3.52 -19.40 -7.05
CA LEU A 101 -3.83 -18.99 -8.42
C LEU A 101 -2.57 -19.05 -9.32
N ALA A 102 -1.43 -18.60 -8.80
CA ALA A 102 -0.17 -18.63 -9.54
C ALA A 102 0.33 -20.05 -9.81
N ALA A 103 0.04 -21.00 -8.91
CA ALA A 103 0.48 -22.39 -9.02
C ALA A 103 -0.46 -23.24 -9.90
N SER A 104 -1.76 -22.94 -9.93
CA SER A 104 -2.78 -23.81 -10.55
C SER A 104 -3.41 -23.27 -11.84
N GLU A 105 -3.28 -21.96 -12.11
CA GLU A 105 -4.05 -21.31 -13.16
C GLU A 105 -3.16 -20.67 -14.24
N ASN A 106 -3.71 -20.56 -15.44
CA ASN A 106 -3.03 -19.95 -16.57
C ASN A 106 -2.93 -18.41 -16.48
N SER A 107 -2.11 -17.81 -17.32
CA SER A 107 -1.84 -16.36 -17.38
C SER A 107 -3.11 -15.52 -17.56
N GLU A 108 -4.08 -15.94 -18.35
CA GLU A 108 -5.33 -15.19 -18.60
C GLU A 108 -6.22 -15.15 -17.36
N ARG A 109 -6.31 -16.24 -16.62
CA ARG A 109 -7.04 -16.30 -15.36
C ARG A 109 -6.38 -15.44 -14.30
N GLN A 110 -5.05 -15.54 -14.18
CA GLN A 110 -4.26 -14.69 -13.30
C GLN A 110 -4.47 -13.21 -13.64
N TYR A 111 -4.44 -12.83 -14.90
CA TYR A 111 -4.67 -11.45 -15.35
C TYR A 111 -6.09 -10.94 -15.00
N THR A 112 -7.09 -11.78 -15.14
CA THR A 112 -8.48 -11.44 -14.80
C THR A 112 -8.64 -11.13 -13.29
N VAL A 113 -8.04 -11.97 -12.42
CA VAL A 113 -8.06 -11.73 -10.97
C VAL A 113 -7.22 -10.50 -10.62
N PHE A 114 -6.08 -10.33 -11.25
CA PHE A 114 -5.21 -9.17 -11.08
C PHE A 114 -5.94 -7.85 -11.38
N LYS A 115 -6.72 -7.76 -12.47
CA LYS A 115 -7.53 -6.56 -12.77
C LYS A 115 -8.54 -6.25 -11.68
N LYS A 116 -9.20 -7.26 -11.11
CA LYS A 116 -10.13 -7.09 -9.97
C LYS A 116 -9.40 -6.55 -8.74
N MET A 117 -8.20 -7.08 -8.44
CA MET A 117 -7.38 -6.57 -7.34
C MET A 117 -6.89 -5.13 -7.60
N CYS A 118 -6.53 -4.79 -8.83
CA CYS A 118 -6.18 -3.41 -9.20
C CYS A 118 -7.35 -2.44 -9.03
N PHE A 119 -8.56 -2.86 -9.39
CA PHE A 119 -9.77 -2.06 -9.17
C PHE A 119 -10.08 -1.89 -7.69
N LEU A 120 -9.98 -2.95 -6.88
CA LEU A 120 -10.11 -2.88 -5.42
C LEU A 120 -9.08 -1.92 -4.81
N SER A 121 -7.83 -2.04 -5.23
CA SER A 121 -6.73 -1.15 -4.83
C SER A 121 -7.03 0.32 -5.17
N PHE A 122 -7.57 0.57 -6.36
CA PHE A 122 -8.01 1.91 -6.78
C PHE A 122 -9.16 2.43 -5.92
N ALA A 123 -10.19 1.64 -5.68
CA ALA A 123 -11.33 2.05 -4.86
C ALA A 123 -10.90 2.42 -3.43
N ILE A 124 -10.07 1.59 -2.80
CA ILE A 124 -9.49 1.85 -1.48
C ILE A 124 -8.59 3.09 -1.52
N GLY A 125 -7.67 3.18 -2.49
CA GLY A 125 -6.75 4.31 -2.63
C GLY A 125 -7.45 5.63 -2.89
N ASN A 126 -8.53 5.64 -3.67
CA ASN A 126 -9.38 6.80 -3.90
C ASN A 126 -10.03 7.29 -2.60
N PHE A 127 -10.62 6.36 -1.83
CA PHE A 127 -11.22 6.68 -0.53
C PHE A 127 -10.18 7.24 0.45
N ILE A 128 -9.00 6.59 0.56
CA ILE A 128 -7.90 7.05 1.42
C ILE A 128 -7.44 8.45 1.01
N ALA A 129 -7.19 8.67 -0.28
CA ALA A 129 -6.67 9.94 -0.77
C ALA A 129 -7.63 11.10 -0.47
N VAL A 130 -8.92 10.95 -0.78
CA VAL A 130 -9.92 11.98 -0.51
C VAL A 130 -10.04 12.23 0.99
N SER A 131 -10.12 11.17 1.80
CA SER A 131 -10.28 11.29 3.25
C SER A 131 -9.07 11.98 3.89
N LEU A 132 -7.85 11.64 3.51
CA LEU A 132 -6.65 12.26 4.09
C LEU A 132 -6.52 13.74 3.68
N ILE A 133 -6.77 14.08 2.43
CA ILE A 133 -6.68 15.47 1.96
C ILE A 133 -7.67 16.37 2.70
N ILE A 134 -8.88 15.88 2.98
CA ILE A 134 -9.94 16.68 3.60
C ILE A 134 -9.86 16.64 5.13
N LEU A 135 -9.58 15.48 5.72
CA LEU A 135 -9.78 15.27 7.16
C LEU A 135 -8.51 15.35 8.00
N LEU A 136 -7.31 15.18 7.41
CA LEU A 136 -6.08 15.01 8.20
C LEU A 136 -5.75 16.25 9.01
N ASN A 137 -5.73 17.46 8.42
CA ASN A 137 -5.51 18.71 9.15
C ASN A 137 -6.63 19.04 10.14
N PRO A 138 -7.94 18.97 9.78
CA PRO A 138 -9.01 19.15 10.75
C PRO A 138 -8.94 18.16 11.90
N PHE A 139 -8.57 16.91 11.68
CA PHE A 139 -8.40 15.93 12.76
C PHE A 139 -7.26 16.31 13.70
N ILE A 140 -6.09 16.68 13.18
CA ILE A 140 -4.95 17.13 13.98
C ILE A 140 -5.33 18.39 14.80
N ALA A 141 -6.04 19.34 14.20
CA ALA A 141 -6.48 20.53 14.89
C ALA A 141 -7.41 20.21 16.07
N LEU A 142 -8.35 19.27 15.89
CA LEU A 142 -9.29 18.84 16.94
C LEU A 142 -8.61 18.02 18.04
N TRP A 143 -7.60 17.22 17.68
CA TRP A 143 -6.94 16.30 18.61
C TRP A 143 -5.80 16.96 19.40
N LEU A 144 -4.91 17.69 18.70
CA LEU A 144 -3.68 18.25 19.29
C LEU A 144 -3.69 19.77 19.36
N GLY A 145 -4.57 20.42 18.61
CA GLY A 145 -4.65 21.87 18.51
C GLY A 145 -3.97 22.43 17.25
N SER A 146 -4.26 23.69 16.93
CA SER A 146 -3.81 24.37 15.71
C SER A 146 -2.29 24.57 15.62
N ASN A 147 -1.57 24.53 16.73
CA ASN A 147 -0.11 24.71 16.78
C ASN A 147 0.65 23.53 16.15
N TYR A 148 0.00 22.38 15.97
CA TYR A 148 0.60 21.17 15.37
C TYR A 148 0.30 21.02 13.89
N LEU A 149 -0.37 21.99 13.27
CA LEU A 149 -0.74 21.93 11.86
C LEU A 149 0.47 22.09 10.96
N LEU A 150 0.60 21.15 10.00
CA LEU A 150 1.53 21.24 8.90
C LEU A 150 0.83 21.79 7.65
N GLY A 151 1.62 22.39 6.75
CA GLY A 151 1.10 22.94 5.51
C GLY A 151 0.38 21.91 4.65
N MET A 152 -0.58 22.34 3.84
CA MET A 152 -1.36 21.45 2.95
C MET A 152 -0.48 20.71 1.94
N ASN A 153 0.65 21.28 1.52
CA ASN A 153 1.65 20.60 0.72
C ASN A 153 2.20 19.32 1.36
N ILE A 154 2.37 19.30 2.69
CA ILE A 154 2.79 18.11 3.44
C ILE A 154 1.70 17.05 3.43
N VAL A 155 0.44 17.44 3.63
CA VAL A 155 -0.72 16.55 3.56
C VAL A 155 -0.83 15.90 2.18
N ILE A 156 -0.68 16.68 1.12
CA ILE A 156 -0.73 16.19 -0.27
C ILE A 156 0.39 15.17 -0.52
N LEU A 157 1.62 15.46 -0.07
CA LEU A 157 2.75 14.55 -0.27
C LEU A 157 2.60 13.24 0.53
N LEU A 158 2.13 13.28 1.76
CA LEU A 158 1.83 12.09 2.54
C LEU A 158 0.70 11.26 1.90
N THR A 159 -0.32 11.94 1.39
CA THR A 159 -1.42 11.28 0.68
C THR A 159 -0.96 10.66 -0.63
N ALA A 160 -0.11 11.33 -1.39
CA ALA A 160 0.47 10.78 -2.62
C ALA A 160 1.31 9.53 -2.32
N ASP A 161 2.11 9.55 -1.25
CA ASP A 161 2.93 8.40 -0.87
C ASP A 161 2.09 7.17 -0.53
N ILE A 162 1.07 7.30 0.34
CA ILE A 162 0.17 6.18 0.69
C ILE A 162 -0.67 5.72 -0.50
N TYR A 163 -1.11 6.63 -1.37
CA TYR A 163 -1.82 6.28 -2.60
C TYR A 163 -0.95 5.40 -3.51
N ILE A 164 0.31 5.77 -3.73
CA ILE A 164 1.26 4.98 -4.52
C ILE A 164 1.45 3.59 -3.89
N ILE A 165 1.68 3.50 -2.58
CA ILE A 165 1.83 2.24 -1.86
C ILE A 165 0.61 1.35 -2.09
N THR A 166 -0.59 1.90 -1.91
CA THR A 166 -1.84 1.17 -2.10
C THR A 166 -1.98 0.66 -3.54
N MET A 167 -1.64 1.50 -4.54
CA MET A 167 -1.74 1.14 -5.96
C MET A 167 -0.77 0.03 -6.40
N VAL A 168 0.32 -0.18 -5.68
CA VAL A 168 1.35 -1.18 -6.04
C VAL A 168 1.10 -2.54 -5.39
N ARG A 169 0.31 -2.65 -4.33
CA ARG A 169 0.03 -3.90 -3.58
C ARG A 169 -0.40 -5.09 -4.47
N PRO A 170 -1.29 -4.96 -5.48
CA PRO A 170 -1.61 -6.06 -6.37
C PRO A 170 -0.39 -6.62 -7.11
N TYR A 171 0.49 -5.75 -7.58
CA TYR A 171 1.71 -6.18 -8.30
C TYR A 171 2.67 -6.91 -7.38
N GLU A 172 2.86 -6.43 -6.16
CA GLU A 172 3.69 -7.11 -5.16
C GLU A 172 3.17 -8.50 -4.85
N SER A 173 1.86 -8.67 -4.75
CA SER A 173 1.23 -9.96 -4.51
C SER A 173 1.53 -10.95 -5.65
N PHE A 174 1.33 -10.53 -6.91
CA PHE A 174 1.60 -11.38 -8.08
C PHE A 174 3.10 -11.60 -8.33
N ARG A 175 3.95 -10.58 -8.11
CA ARG A 175 5.41 -10.72 -8.17
C ARG A 175 5.90 -11.78 -7.18
N ASN A 176 5.42 -11.72 -5.93
CA ASN A 176 5.83 -12.64 -4.88
C ASN A 176 5.30 -14.04 -5.12
N ALA A 177 4.04 -14.20 -5.55
CA ALA A 177 3.44 -15.49 -5.87
C ALA A 177 4.14 -16.20 -7.03
N ASN A 178 4.66 -15.45 -8.00
CA ASN A 178 5.40 -16.00 -9.16
C ASN A 178 6.93 -16.00 -8.95
N ALA A 179 7.42 -15.86 -7.70
CA ALA A 179 8.84 -15.88 -7.32
C ALA A 179 9.74 -14.88 -8.09
N LEU A 180 9.18 -13.77 -8.61
CA LEU A 180 9.91 -12.76 -9.38
C LEU A 180 10.74 -11.79 -8.51
N PHE A 181 10.82 -12.03 -7.21
CA PHE A 181 11.58 -11.18 -6.28
C PHE A 181 13.09 -11.20 -6.54
N VAL A 182 13.62 -12.27 -7.09
CA VAL A 182 15.06 -12.38 -7.42
C VAL A 182 15.45 -11.41 -8.52
N GLN A 183 14.60 -11.25 -9.54
CA GLN A 183 14.85 -10.35 -10.68
C GLN A 183 14.82 -8.88 -10.25
N GLY A 184 13.95 -8.54 -9.29
CA GLY A 184 13.80 -7.18 -8.78
C GLY A 184 14.61 -6.86 -7.51
N LYS A 185 15.55 -7.71 -7.09
CA LYS A 185 16.21 -7.63 -5.78
C LYS A 185 16.93 -6.31 -5.49
N TYR A 186 17.46 -5.64 -6.49
CA TYR A 186 18.18 -4.37 -6.30
C TYR A 186 17.28 -3.14 -6.30
N ARG A 187 16.05 -3.23 -6.81
CA ARG A 187 15.12 -2.11 -6.86
C ARG A 187 14.89 -1.42 -5.51
N PRO A 188 14.66 -2.13 -4.39
CA PRO A 188 14.48 -1.47 -3.09
C PRO A 188 15.73 -0.73 -2.62
N ALA A 189 16.91 -1.26 -2.90
CA ALA A 189 18.18 -0.60 -2.57
C ALA A 189 18.36 0.67 -3.40
N VAL A 190 18.12 0.62 -4.71
CA VAL A 190 18.14 1.79 -5.59
C VAL A 190 17.16 2.86 -5.12
N MET A 191 15.96 2.46 -4.70
CA MET A 191 14.96 3.38 -4.17
C MET A 191 15.46 4.10 -2.93
N VAL A 192 16.09 3.38 -1.98
CA VAL A 192 16.66 3.99 -0.75
C VAL A 192 17.76 4.99 -1.09
N ILE A 193 18.67 4.62 -1.98
CA ILE A 193 19.77 5.50 -2.42
C ILE A 193 19.23 6.77 -3.08
N LEU A 194 18.29 6.63 -4.02
CA LEU A 194 17.63 7.76 -4.67
C LEU A 194 16.90 8.65 -3.66
N ASN A 195 16.17 8.04 -2.71
CA ASN A 195 15.48 8.78 -1.66
C ASN A 195 16.47 9.62 -0.83
N ILE A 196 17.60 9.04 -0.38
CA ILE A 196 18.62 9.75 0.40
C ILE A 196 19.18 10.93 -0.40
N VAL A 197 19.64 10.68 -1.63
CA VAL A 197 20.26 11.71 -2.48
C VAL A 197 19.29 12.86 -2.77
N LEU A 198 18.06 12.51 -3.17
CA LEU A 198 17.04 13.52 -3.46
C LEU A 198 16.61 14.26 -2.19
N SER A 199 16.46 13.56 -1.05
CA SER A 199 16.07 14.18 0.22
C SER A 199 17.08 15.22 0.67
N ILE A 200 18.37 14.90 0.64
CA ILE A 200 19.43 15.86 1.01
C ILE A 200 19.40 17.08 0.08
N GLY A 201 19.36 16.86 -1.23
CA GLY A 201 19.33 17.96 -2.21
C GLY A 201 18.10 18.85 -2.12
N LEU A 202 16.91 18.27 -1.94
CA LEU A 202 15.66 19.01 -1.92
C LEU A 202 15.34 19.61 -0.54
N ALA A 203 15.90 19.07 0.55
CA ALA A 203 15.76 19.63 1.89
C ALA A 203 16.29 21.07 1.96
N TYR A 204 17.40 21.37 1.28
CA TYR A 204 17.98 22.72 1.24
C TYR A 204 17.04 23.74 0.58
N LYS A 205 16.24 23.33 -0.42
CA LYS A 205 15.36 24.25 -1.17
C LYS A 205 13.95 24.33 -0.58
N TRP A 206 13.39 23.21 -0.18
CA TRP A 206 11.97 23.07 0.18
C TRP A 206 11.74 22.52 1.60
N GLY A 207 12.81 22.40 2.40
CA GLY A 207 12.73 21.91 3.78
C GLY A 207 12.00 20.56 3.88
N LEU A 208 11.04 20.46 4.79
CA LEU A 208 10.28 19.24 5.03
C LEU A 208 9.53 18.74 3.78
N ALA A 209 8.95 19.66 3.00
CA ALA A 209 8.27 19.29 1.76
C ALA A 209 9.22 18.67 0.75
N GLY A 210 10.48 19.13 0.69
CA GLY A 210 11.51 18.56 -0.17
C GLY A 210 11.85 17.11 0.16
N ILE A 211 11.95 16.76 1.44
CA ILE A 211 12.21 15.37 1.88
C ILE A 211 11.04 14.45 1.53
N LEU A 212 9.81 14.87 1.79
CA LEU A 212 8.63 14.08 1.46
C LEU A 212 8.43 13.95 -0.07
N PHE A 213 8.71 15.01 -0.81
CA PHE A 213 8.70 14.95 -2.27
C PHE A 213 9.75 13.97 -2.82
N ALA A 214 10.95 13.95 -2.22
CA ALA A 214 12.01 12.99 -2.57
C ALA A 214 11.54 11.54 -2.40
N THR A 215 10.80 11.24 -1.32
CA THR A 215 10.24 9.91 -1.08
C THR A 215 9.23 9.53 -2.18
N VAL A 216 8.31 10.44 -2.53
CA VAL A 216 7.36 10.23 -3.62
C VAL A 216 8.08 10.05 -4.96
N ALA A 217 9.04 10.91 -5.26
CA ALA A 217 9.83 10.85 -6.49
C ALA A 217 10.63 9.54 -6.61
N ALA A 218 11.31 9.12 -5.54
CA ALA A 218 12.05 7.86 -5.51
C ALA A 218 11.14 6.65 -5.79
N ARG A 219 9.89 6.64 -5.24
CA ARG A 219 8.89 5.60 -5.54
C ARG A 219 8.44 5.64 -6.99
N LEU A 220 8.16 6.82 -7.53
CA LEU A 220 7.76 7.00 -8.93
C LEU A 220 8.85 6.51 -9.88
N LEU A 221 10.11 6.83 -9.58
CA LEU A 221 11.26 6.46 -10.40
C LEU A 221 11.63 4.97 -10.31
N THR A 222 11.14 4.24 -9.30
CA THR A 222 11.52 2.83 -9.10
C THR A 222 10.32 1.90 -9.02
N HIS A 223 9.44 2.09 -8.05
CA HIS A 223 8.41 1.12 -7.65
C HIS A 223 7.21 1.09 -8.60
N VAL A 224 6.81 2.27 -9.11
CA VAL A 224 5.57 2.42 -9.88
C VAL A 224 5.62 1.79 -11.27
N TRP A 225 6.80 1.67 -11.86
CA TRP A 225 6.92 1.11 -13.21
C TRP A 225 7.64 -0.24 -13.25
N TYR A 226 8.65 -0.46 -12.39
CA TYR A 226 9.49 -1.65 -12.50
C TYR A 226 8.74 -2.95 -12.11
N ASP A 227 8.10 -2.98 -10.95
CA ASP A 227 7.35 -4.16 -10.51
C ASP A 227 6.17 -4.48 -11.44
N PRO A 228 5.35 -3.49 -11.88
CA PRO A 228 4.33 -3.73 -12.88
C PRO A 228 4.88 -4.22 -14.22
N TRP A 229 5.98 -3.64 -14.71
CA TRP A 229 6.62 -4.08 -15.94
C TRP A 229 7.08 -5.54 -15.83
N LEU A 230 7.69 -5.91 -14.71
CA LEU A 230 8.16 -7.27 -14.46
C LEU A 230 6.99 -8.28 -14.50
N VAL A 231 5.88 -7.97 -13.84
CA VAL A 231 4.69 -8.82 -13.78
C VAL A 231 4.00 -8.90 -15.17
N TYR A 232 3.84 -7.76 -15.85
CA TYR A 232 3.23 -7.75 -17.19
C TYR A 232 4.02 -8.55 -18.20
N ARG A 233 5.35 -8.48 -18.15
CA ARG A 233 6.23 -9.20 -19.08
C ARG A 233 6.30 -10.69 -18.79
N ASN A 234 6.47 -11.09 -17.51
CA ASN A 234 6.81 -12.47 -17.15
C ASN A 234 5.61 -13.33 -16.73
N VAL A 235 4.51 -12.71 -16.29
CA VAL A 235 3.33 -13.44 -15.82
C VAL A 235 2.19 -13.35 -16.83
N PHE A 236 1.86 -12.12 -17.24
CA PHE A 236 0.67 -11.90 -18.07
C PHE A 236 0.95 -11.91 -19.58
N HIS A 237 2.20 -11.69 -19.99
CA HIS A 237 2.58 -11.54 -21.40
C HIS A 237 1.73 -10.50 -22.15
N LYS A 238 1.41 -9.40 -21.47
CA LYS A 238 0.58 -8.30 -21.99
C LYS A 238 1.39 -7.02 -22.18
N PRO A 239 0.96 -6.13 -23.11
CA PRO A 239 1.63 -4.86 -23.32
C PRO A 239 1.60 -3.96 -22.06
N PHE A 240 2.75 -3.46 -21.66
CA PHE A 240 2.88 -2.57 -20.48
C PHE A 240 2.09 -1.25 -20.63
N LEU A 241 1.84 -0.81 -21.85
CA LEU A 241 1.04 0.38 -22.13
C LEU A 241 -0.39 0.30 -21.57
N GLN A 242 -0.97 -0.92 -21.50
CA GLN A 242 -2.30 -1.13 -20.89
C GLN A 242 -2.30 -0.76 -19.39
N TYR A 243 -1.20 -1.09 -18.70
CA TYR A 243 -1.00 -0.67 -17.31
C TYR A 243 -0.98 0.85 -17.17
N ILE A 244 -0.16 1.53 -17.97
CA ILE A 244 0.00 2.99 -17.89
C ILE A 244 -1.35 3.67 -18.11
N LYS A 245 -2.07 3.31 -19.16
CA LYS A 245 -3.41 3.88 -19.47
C LYS A 245 -4.39 3.70 -18.30
N MET A 246 -4.45 2.49 -17.74
CA MET A 246 -5.32 2.19 -16.59
C MET A 246 -4.97 3.04 -15.37
N LYS A 247 -3.68 3.18 -15.05
CA LYS A 247 -3.24 3.95 -13.87
C LYS A 247 -3.41 5.45 -14.03
N LEU A 248 -3.17 5.99 -15.22
CA LEU A 248 -3.44 7.40 -15.50
C LEU A 248 -4.94 7.72 -15.40
N PHE A 249 -5.79 6.83 -15.90
CA PHE A 249 -7.25 6.99 -15.76
C PHE A 249 -7.69 6.96 -14.29
N TYR A 250 -7.17 6.02 -13.49
CA TYR A 250 -7.45 5.97 -12.05
C TYR A 250 -6.97 7.21 -11.31
N LEU A 251 -5.76 7.68 -11.61
CA LEU A 251 -5.20 8.88 -11.01
C LEU A 251 -6.06 10.13 -11.34
N LEU A 252 -6.50 10.27 -12.59
CA LEU A 252 -7.38 11.35 -12.99
C LEU A 252 -8.67 11.37 -12.16
N ILE A 253 -9.31 10.22 -11.96
CA ILE A 253 -10.54 10.13 -11.16
C ILE A 253 -10.26 10.51 -9.70
N VAL A 254 -9.14 10.08 -9.12
CA VAL A 254 -8.77 10.47 -7.75
C VAL A 254 -8.58 11.97 -7.63
N ILE A 255 -7.87 12.60 -8.58
CA ILE A 255 -7.68 14.06 -8.58
C ILE A 255 -9.02 14.78 -8.69
N VAL A 256 -9.89 14.36 -9.61
CA VAL A 256 -11.24 14.92 -9.75
C VAL A 256 -12.05 14.79 -8.47
N ASN A 257 -12.03 13.62 -7.83
CA ASN A 257 -12.72 13.40 -6.55
C ASN A 257 -12.15 14.29 -5.43
N CYS A 258 -10.83 14.41 -5.32
CA CYS A 258 -10.20 15.26 -4.30
C CYS A 258 -10.61 16.73 -4.50
N VAL A 259 -10.57 17.23 -5.73
CA VAL A 259 -10.97 18.62 -6.06
C VAL A 259 -12.46 18.83 -5.80
N LEU A 260 -13.31 17.90 -6.23
CA LEU A 260 -14.76 17.97 -6.06
C LEU A 260 -15.14 18.03 -4.58
N VAL A 261 -14.64 17.09 -3.78
CA VAL A 261 -14.96 17.02 -2.34
C VAL A 261 -14.38 18.21 -1.61
N TYR A 262 -13.16 18.66 -1.95
CA TYR A 262 -12.56 19.84 -1.38
C TYR A 262 -13.40 21.10 -1.67
N ALA A 263 -13.85 21.29 -2.90
CA ALA A 263 -14.72 22.42 -3.28
C ALA A 263 -16.04 22.40 -2.52
N ILE A 264 -16.70 21.24 -2.40
CA ILE A 264 -17.94 21.11 -1.64
C ILE A 264 -17.72 21.41 -0.15
N CYS A 265 -16.68 20.83 0.45
CA CYS A 265 -16.37 21.06 1.87
C CYS A 265 -15.99 22.51 2.17
N SER A 266 -15.34 23.22 1.23
CA SER A 266 -14.97 24.62 1.39
C SER A 266 -16.18 25.59 1.40
N MET A 267 -17.29 25.19 0.76
CA MET A 267 -18.54 25.96 0.74
C MET A 267 -19.34 25.81 2.04
N ILE A 268 -19.08 24.73 2.79
CA ILE A 268 -19.85 24.39 3.99
C ILE A 268 -19.08 24.89 5.22
N ARG A 269 -19.61 25.90 5.87
CA ARG A 269 -19.04 26.46 7.11
C ARG A 269 -19.98 26.21 8.29
N PHE A 270 -19.43 25.62 9.34
CA PHE A 270 -20.12 25.43 10.61
C PHE A 270 -19.36 26.12 11.73
N SER A 271 -20.09 26.68 12.68
CA SER A 271 -19.52 27.27 13.90
C SER A 271 -18.87 26.18 14.79
N ASN A 272 -19.46 24.98 14.82
CA ASN A 272 -18.94 23.86 15.63
C ASN A 272 -18.00 22.99 14.77
N GLN A 273 -16.71 22.92 15.19
CA GLN A 273 -15.66 22.18 14.49
C GLN A 273 -15.93 20.67 14.43
N TRP A 274 -16.54 20.08 15.48
CA TRP A 274 -16.88 18.65 15.49
C TRP A 274 -17.98 18.30 14.50
N VAL A 275 -19.00 19.15 14.41
CA VAL A 275 -20.08 18.97 13.42
C VAL A 275 -19.53 19.09 12.01
N ALA A 276 -18.69 20.09 11.76
CA ALA A 276 -18.00 20.24 10.48
C ALA A 276 -17.19 19.01 10.11
N PHE A 277 -16.39 18.49 11.06
CA PHE A 277 -15.58 17.28 10.84
C PHE A 277 -16.44 16.05 10.51
N CYS A 278 -17.50 15.78 11.28
CA CYS A 278 -18.40 14.65 11.03
C CYS A 278 -19.08 14.75 9.66
N LEU A 279 -19.51 15.95 9.26
CA LEU A 279 -20.12 16.16 7.95
C LEU A 279 -19.10 15.98 6.82
N HIS A 280 -17.89 16.53 6.97
CA HIS A 280 -16.82 16.33 5.98
C HIS A 280 -16.46 14.84 5.85
N ALA A 281 -16.42 14.10 6.96
CA ALA A 281 -16.19 12.65 6.95
C ALA A 281 -17.31 11.91 6.20
N LEU A 282 -18.58 12.29 6.39
CA LEU A 282 -19.70 11.75 5.65
C LEU A 282 -19.58 12.04 4.14
N LEU A 283 -19.24 13.26 3.77
CA LEU A 283 -19.04 13.64 2.36
C LEU A 283 -17.89 12.86 1.72
N CYS A 284 -16.78 12.67 2.42
CA CYS A 284 -15.65 11.83 1.99
C CYS A 284 -16.05 10.36 1.79
N ALA A 285 -17.01 9.85 2.57
CA ALA A 285 -17.52 8.51 2.40
C ALA A 285 -18.54 8.39 1.25
N VAL A 286 -19.37 9.40 1.02
CA VAL A 286 -20.48 9.32 0.06
C VAL A 286 -20.06 9.72 -1.36
N ILE A 287 -19.44 10.88 -1.52
CA ILE A 287 -19.19 11.47 -2.86
C ILE A 287 -18.26 10.60 -3.72
N PRO A 288 -17.07 10.15 -3.22
CA PRO A 288 -16.18 9.34 -4.04
C PRO A 288 -16.79 8.00 -4.45
N ASN A 289 -17.65 7.43 -3.60
CA ASN A 289 -18.35 6.19 -3.91
C ASN A 289 -19.46 6.38 -4.96
N ILE A 290 -20.19 7.52 -4.94
CA ILE A 290 -21.16 7.88 -5.98
C ILE A 290 -20.46 8.03 -7.32
N VAL A 291 -19.34 8.76 -7.37
CA VAL A 291 -18.55 8.94 -8.60
C VAL A 291 -18.02 7.58 -9.10
N LEU A 292 -17.53 6.73 -8.20
CA LEU A 292 -17.05 5.40 -8.55
C LEU A 292 -18.18 4.55 -9.18
N ILE A 293 -19.36 4.55 -8.59
CA ILE A 293 -20.53 3.85 -9.14
C ILE A 293 -20.92 4.44 -10.50
N ALA A 294 -20.99 5.78 -10.63
CA ALA A 294 -21.40 6.44 -11.85
C ALA A 294 -20.46 6.10 -13.03
N VAL A 295 -19.14 6.09 -12.78
CA VAL A 295 -18.13 5.85 -13.82
C VAL A 295 -17.97 4.37 -14.13
N PHE A 296 -18.01 3.47 -13.12
CA PHE A 296 -17.63 2.07 -13.28
C PHE A 296 -18.79 1.08 -13.25
N ARG A 297 -20.06 1.50 -13.13
CA ARG A 297 -21.21 0.59 -13.05
C ARG A 297 -21.31 -0.42 -14.20
N SER A 298 -20.75 -0.09 -15.37
CA SER A 298 -20.74 -0.97 -16.54
C SER A 298 -19.53 -1.90 -16.59
N ASN A 299 -18.47 -1.63 -15.82
CA ASN A 299 -17.23 -2.38 -15.87
C ASN A 299 -17.36 -3.75 -15.21
N TYR A 300 -16.71 -4.75 -15.82
CA TYR A 300 -16.69 -6.12 -15.31
C TYR A 300 -16.10 -6.23 -13.90
N GLU A 301 -15.01 -5.52 -13.64
CA GLU A 301 -14.29 -5.52 -12.36
C GLU A 301 -15.19 -4.98 -11.23
N PHE A 302 -15.94 -3.92 -11.48
CA PHE A 302 -16.91 -3.37 -10.54
C PHE A 302 -18.04 -4.35 -10.24
N LYS A 303 -18.66 -4.92 -11.27
CA LYS A 303 -19.75 -5.90 -11.12
C LYS A 303 -19.30 -7.14 -10.34
N ALA A 304 -18.07 -7.60 -10.60
CA ALA A 304 -17.50 -8.74 -9.89
C ALA A 304 -17.28 -8.44 -8.39
N LEU A 305 -16.73 -7.28 -8.05
CA LEU A 305 -16.56 -6.85 -6.64
C LEU A 305 -17.90 -6.69 -5.94
N TYR A 306 -18.86 -6.04 -6.59
CA TYR A 306 -20.19 -5.84 -6.03
C TYR A 306 -20.91 -7.19 -5.76
N ALA A 307 -20.79 -8.15 -6.68
CA ALA A 307 -21.33 -9.49 -6.48
C ALA A 307 -20.71 -10.20 -5.28
N HIS A 308 -19.38 -10.18 -5.14
CA HIS A 308 -18.68 -10.76 -3.99
C HIS A 308 -19.07 -10.11 -2.66
N THR A 309 -19.17 -8.79 -2.63
CA THR A 309 -19.59 -8.05 -1.42
C THR A 309 -21.02 -8.42 -1.04
N ARG A 310 -21.93 -8.50 -2.01
CA ARG A 310 -23.33 -8.92 -1.78
C ARG A 310 -23.44 -10.35 -1.24
N GLU A 311 -22.66 -11.28 -1.78
CA GLU A 311 -22.62 -12.67 -1.30
C GLU A 311 -22.07 -12.77 0.13
N PHE A 312 -21.01 -12.01 0.42
CA PHE A 312 -20.43 -11.95 1.76
C PHE A 312 -21.47 -11.48 2.81
N PHE A 313 -22.19 -10.39 2.55
CA PHE A 313 -23.26 -9.93 3.44
C PHE A 313 -24.42 -10.92 3.56
N LYS A 314 -24.78 -11.61 2.48
CA LYS A 314 -25.80 -12.67 2.54
C LYS A 314 -25.38 -13.82 3.45
N ARG A 315 -24.10 -14.24 3.40
CA ARG A 315 -23.58 -15.31 4.27
C ARG A 315 -23.58 -14.90 5.74
N ILE A 316 -23.16 -13.66 6.06
CA ILE A 316 -23.20 -13.14 7.44
C ILE A 316 -24.65 -13.12 7.96
N ARG A 317 -25.59 -12.64 7.16
CA ARG A 317 -27.00 -12.59 7.54
C ARG A 317 -27.58 -13.98 7.77
N LYS A 318 -27.19 -14.96 6.96
CA LYS A 318 -27.62 -16.36 7.11
C LYS A 318 -27.07 -17.01 8.38
N ASN A 319 -25.81 -16.76 8.71
CA ASN A 319 -25.21 -17.27 9.97
C ASN A 319 -25.85 -16.67 11.24
N LYS A 320 -26.27 -15.39 11.19
CA LYS A 320 -27.00 -14.78 12.33
C LYS A 320 -28.43 -15.30 12.54
N SER A 321 -29.00 -16.01 11.57
CA SER A 321 -30.33 -16.63 11.74
C SER A 321 -30.27 -18.05 12.34
N TYR A 322 -29.08 -18.57 12.61
CA TYR A 322 -28.85 -19.89 13.26
C TYR A 322 -28.30 -19.77 14.69
N THR A 323 -28.03 -18.53 15.17
CA THR A 323 -27.74 -18.21 16.59
C THR A 323 -28.91 -17.50 17.24
#